data_052f5fe3a0f635e0e10bf86ded1db67d
#
_entry.id   052f5fe3a0f635e0e10bf86ded1db67d
#
_cell.length_a   1.000
_cell.length_b   1.000
_cell.length_c   1.000
_cell.angle_alpha   90.00
_cell.angle_beta   90.00
_cell.angle_gamma   90.00
#
_symmetry.space_group_name_H-M   'P 1'
#
loop_
_entity.id
_entity.type
_entity.pdbx_description
1 polymer ?
#
loop_
_entity_poly.entity_id
_entity_poly.type
_entity_poly.pdbx_seq_one_letter_code
_entity_poly.pdbx_strand_id
1 'polypeptide(L)'
;TVGFGSRNPYHQPSMTSAECRSAFDKGRRLAEWEAMKGSLWAGVRLMNPSTCIFAAMQLYIHASVRLEESLKPLLDLDRIEAVVYVAQKALRRHPMSRDAFTSLTFFGGYDLAFLTGFIAGMASEGRFTLVGGLEGFAAAYLAELIQPGSAQYVTATQSAPSSWTEENSEAFGLPAVFTSRSHSPSLSGQRLALFHLHSSLPFSQMP
;
A
#
# COMPACT_ATOMS: atom_id res chain seq x y z
N THR A 1 13.12 -10.78 -8.99
CA THR A 1 13.72 -9.53 -8.49
C THR A 1 13.05 -8.32 -9.15
N VAL A 2 12.63 -7.35 -8.37
CA VAL A 2 11.97 -6.13 -8.88
C VAL A 2 13.00 -5.03 -9.13
N GLY A 3 13.99 -4.90 -8.26
CA GLY A 3 15.08 -3.94 -8.35
C GLY A 3 16.17 -4.25 -7.33
N PHE A 4 17.27 -3.52 -7.37
CA PHE A 4 18.44 -3.69 -6.47
C PHE A 4 18.37 -2.83 -5.20
N GLY A 5 17.25 -2.20 -4.93
CA GLY A 5 17.01 -1.29 -3.83
C GLY A 5 16.74 0.13 -4.29
N SER A 6 15.87 0.81 -3.58
CA SER A 6 15.52 2.20 -3.85
C SER A 6 16.63 3.12 -3.34
N ARG A 7 16.84 4.23 -4.04
CA ARG A 7 17.79 5.27 -3.60
C ARG A 7 17.19 6.05 -2.43
N ASN A 8 18.04 6.72 -1.66
CA ASN A 8 17.57 7.54 -0.56
C ASN A 8 16.99 8.87 -1.10
N PRO A 9 15.69 9.15 -0.91
CA PRO A 9 15.04 10.35 -1.42
C PRO A 9 15.56 11.64 -0.79
N TYR A 10 16.30 11.55 0.30
CA TYR A 10 17.02 12.71 0.85
C TYR A 10 18.08 13.27 -0.10
N HIS A 11 18.68 12.43 -0.92
CA HIS A 11 19.79 12.82 -1.83
C HIS A 11 19.33 12.94 -3.28
N GLN A 12 18.50 12.01 -3.74
CA GLN A 12 18.08 11.90 -5.13
C GLN A 12 16.73 11.16 -5.21
N PRO A 13 16.02 11.18 -6.36
CA PRO A 13 14.79 10.39 -6.53
C PRO A 13 14.99 8.93 -6.15
N SER A 14 14.00 8.31 -5.51
CA SER A 14 14.05 6.90 -5.09
C SER A 14 14.26 5.95 -6.26
N MET A 15 13.71 6.30 -7.41
CA MET A 15 13.79 5.56 -8.66
C MET A 15 13.83 6.53 -9.84
N THR A 16 14.22 6.03 -11.00
CA THR A 16 13.92 6.70 -12.28
C THR A 16 12.46 6.41 -12.68
N SER A 17 11.88 7.22 -13.54
CA SER A 17 10.52 6.97 -14.05
C SER A 17 10.40 5.62 -14.76
N ALA A 18 11.45 5.20 -15.47
CA ALA A 18 11.49 3.90 -16.14
C ALA A 18 11.52 2.73 -15.13
N GLU A 19 12.29 2.86 -14.06
CA GLU A 19 12.35 1.88 -12.97
C GLU A 19 11.01 1.77 -12.25
N CYS A 20 10.37 2.91 -11.95
CA CYS A 20 9.06 2.95 -11.30
C CYS A 20 7.99 2.25 -12.15
N ARG A 21 7.90 2.59 -13.45
CA ARG A 21 6.97 1.94 -14.38
C ARG A 21 7.26 0.46 -14.52
N SER A 22 8.53 0.06 -14.63
CA SER A 22 8.92 -1.35 -14.71
C SER A 22 8.51 -2.14 -13.46
N ALA A 23 8.65 -1.55 -12.27
CA ALA A 23 8.21 -2.18 -11.02
C ALA A 23 6.68 -2.35 -10.98
N PHE A 24 5.95 -1.31 -11.33
CA PHE A 24 4.48 -1.32 -11.44
C PHE A 24 4.00 -2.38 -12.44
N ASP A 25 4.57 -2.42 -13.65
CA ASP A 25 4.18 -3.37 -14.69
C ASP A 25 4.48 -4.83 -14.31
N LYS A 26 5.55 -5.06 -13.54
CA LYS A 26 5.83 -6.40 -12.99
C LYS A 26 4.77 -6.83 -11.99
N GLY A 27 4.31 -5.91 -11.14
CA GLY A 27 3.19 -6.16 -10.22
C GLY A 27 1.93 -6.52 -10.98
N ARG A 28 1.58 -5.74 -11.98
CA ARG A 28 0.41 -5.96 -12.83
C ARG A 28 0.45 -7.31 -13.54
N ARG A 29 1.57 -7.67 -14.16
CA ARG A 29 1.75 -8.97 -14.80
C ARG A 29 1.63 -10.15 -13.83
N LEU A 30 2.11 -10.00 -12.59
CA LEU A 30 1.90 -11.04 -11.59
C LEU A 30 0.43 -11.20 -11.24
N ALA A 31 -0.32 -10.10 -11.14
CA ALA A 31 -1.76 -10.14 -10.90
C ALA A 31 -2.52 -10.84 -12.04
N GLU A 32 -2.21 -10.49 -13.29
CA GLU A 32 -2.75 -11.14 -14.47
C GLU A 32 -2.49 -12.66 -14.46
N TRP A 33 -1.28 -13.05 -14.09
CA TRP A 33 -0.92 -14.48 -14.00
C TRP A 33 -1.67 -15.20 -12.86
N GLU A 34 -1.85 -14.57 -11.70
CA GLU A 34 -2.64 -15.15 -10.62
C GLU A 34 -4.14 -15.25 -10.99
N ALA A 35 -4.67 -14.24 -11.67
CA ALA A 35 -6.04 -14.29 -12.19
C ALA A 35 -6.25 -15.43 -13.19
N MET A 36 -5.29 -15.66 -14.12
CA MET A 36 -5.33 -16.78 -15.05
C MET A 36 -5.32 -18.15 -14.37
N LYS A 37 -4.72 -18.26 -13.19
CA LYS A 37 -4.78 -19.48 -12.36
C LYS A 37 -6.11 -19.68 -11.64
N GLY A 38 -7.05 -18.75 -11.79
CA GLY A 38 -8.34 -18.79 -11.12
C GLY A 38 -8.35 -18.22 -9.70
N SER A 39 -7.29 -17.50 -9.28
CA SER A 39 -7.24 -16.86 -7.98
C SER A 39 -8.31 -15.77 -7.89
N LEU A 40 -9.28 -15.91 -6.98
CA LEU A 40 -10.30 -14.89 -6.72
C LEU A 40 -9.81 -13.81 -5.76
N TRP A 41 -8.90 -14.20 -4.84
CA TRP A 41 -8.35 -13.36 -3.78
C TRP A 41 -6.84 -13.50 -3.71
N ALA A 42 -6.16 -12.41 -3.45
CA ALA A 42 -4.74 -12.42 -3.11
C ALA A 42 -4.49 -11.60 -1.85
N GLY A 43 -3.83 -12.20 -0.87
CA GLY A 43 -3.34 -11.50 0.31
C GLY A 43 -1.93 -10.95 0.05
N VAL A 44 -1.72 -9.66 0.23
CA VAL A 44 -0.43 -9.03 -0.02
C VAL A 44 0.07 -8.25 1.19
N ARG A 45 1.36 -8.35 1.43
CA ARG A 45 2.04 -7.64 2.50
C ARG A 45 3.50 -7.39 2.14
N LEU A 46 3.98 -6.22 2.48
CA LEU A 46 5.41 -5.90 2.41
C LEU A 46 6.06 -6.13 3.77
N MET A 47 7.30 -6.61 3.76
CA MET A 47 8.06 -6.96 4.96
C MET A 47 9.30 -6.06 5.14
N ASN A 48 9.38 -4.96 4.40
CA ASN A 48 10.51 -4.07 4.44
C ASN A 48 10.18 -2.81 5.27
N PRO A 49 10.85 -2.58 6.41
CA PRO A 49 10.58 -1.42 7.26
C PRO A 49 10.75 -0.06 6.54
N SER A 50 11.64 0.03 5.56
CA SER A 50 11.83 1.26 4.80
C SER A 50 10.62 1.62 3.95
N THR A 51 9.83 0.64 3.55
CA THR A 51 8.63 0.87 2.72
C THR A 51 7.54 1.59 3.51
N CYS A 52 7.48 1.42 4.83
CA CYS A 52 6.56 2.19 5.69
C CYS A 52 6.80 3.70 5.59
N ILE A 53 8.05 4.13 5.49
CA ILE A 53 8.40 5.55 5.36
C ILE A 53 7.93 6.08 4.00
N PHE A 54 8.17 5.34 2.93
CA PHE A 54 7.66 5.69 1.60
C PHE A 54 6.14 5.73 1.57
N ALA A 55 5.48 4.76 2.18
CA ALA A 55 4.04 4.72 2.30
C ALA A 55 3.49 5.96 3.04
N ALA A 56 4.10 6.33 4.18
CA ALA A 56 3.74 7.53 4.92
C ALA A 56 3.91 8.81 4.09
N MET A 57 5.00 8.91 3.30
CA MET A 57 5.21 10.05 2.41
C MET A 57 4.14 10.13 1.31
N GLN A 58 3.74 9.00 0.73
CA GLN A 58 2.66 8.96 -0.28
C GLN A 58 1.32 9.40 0.32
N LEU A 59 0.98 8.91 1.51
CA LEU A 59 -0.25 9.30 2.20
C LEU A 59 -0.24 10.78 2.60
N TYR A 60 0.91 11.32 2.99
CA TYR A 60 1.06 12.74 3.22
C TYR A 60 0.81 13.58 1.94
N ILE A 61 1.36 13.17 0.81
CA ILE A 61 1.24 13.88 -0.48
C ILE A 61 -0.20 13.83 -1.00
N HIS A 62 -0.84 12.68 -0.96
CA HIS A 62 -2.09 12.44 -1.67
C HIS A 62 -3.32 12.52 -0.78
N ALA A 63 -3.22 12.09 0.47
CA ALA A 63 -4.33 11.99 1.40
C ALA A 63 -4.23 12.98 2.58
N SER A 64 -3.20 13.84 2.62
CA SER A 64 -2.97 14.82 3.68
C SER A 64 -2.82 14.21 5.09
N VAL A 65 -2.50 12.92 5.19
CA VAL A 65 -2.23 12.24 6.46
C VAL A 65 -0.87 12.68 6.99
N ARG A 66 -0.79 13.11 8.25
CA ARG A 66 0.47 13.58 8.85
C ARG A 66 1.47 12.43 8.95
N LEU A 67 2.74 12.72 8.67
CA LEU A 67 3.82 11.72 8.72
C LEU A 67 3.93 11.07 10.09
N GLU A 68 3.85 11.87 11.16
CA GLU A 68 3.91 11.41 12.54
C GLU A 68 2.76 10.43 12.85
N GLU A 69 1.55 10.75 12.41
CA GLU A 69 0.37 9.92 12.63
C GLU A 69 0.47 8.57 11.91
N SER A 70 1.01 8.58 10.69
CA SER A 70 1.23 7.35 9.93
C SER A 70 2.29 6.45 10.55
N LEU A 71 3.35 7.02 11.13
CA LEU A 71 4.51 6.29 11.61
C LEU A 71 4.43 5.92 13.09
N LYS A 72 3.62 6.64 13.88
CA LYS A 72 3.47 6.43 15.32
C LYS A 72 3.13 4.99 15.75
N PRO A 73 2.32 4.24 15.01
CA PRO A 73 2.05 2.84 15.35
C PRO A 73 3.21 1.88 15.07
N LEU A 74 4.23 2.32 14.32
CA LEU A 74 5.29 1.48 13.77
C LEU A 74 6.66 1.74 14.36
N LEU A 75 6.87 2.91 14.97
CA LEU A 75 8.17 3.37 15.46
C LEU A 75 8.06 3.89 16.89
N ASP A 76 9.13 3.71 17.65
CA ASP A 76 9.30 4.32 18.97
C ASP A 76 9.42 5.84 18.82
N LEU A 77 8.99 6.58 19.85
CA LEU A 77 8.96 8.05 19.86
C LEU A 77 10.30 8.68 19.49
N ASP A 78 11.41 8.16 20.01
CA ASP A 78 12.76 8.66 19.74
C ASP A 78 13.17 8.53 18.26
N ARG A 79 12.60 7.57 17.55
CA ARG A 79 12.87 7.33 16.11
C ARG A 79 11.96 8.12 15.21
N ILE A 80 10.73 8.41 15.65
CA ILE A 80 9.75 9.13 14.84
C ILE A 80 10.28 10.50 14.44
N GLU A 81 10.79 11.27 15.39
CA GLU A 81 11.29 12.63 15.13
C GLU A 81 12.39 12.64 14.08
N ALA A 82 13.37 11.74 14.20
CA ALA A 82 14.47 11.62 13.24
C ALA A 82 13.96 11.22 11.84
N VAL A 83 13.06 10.25 11.77
CA VAL A 83 12.50 9.77 10.49
C VAL A 83 11.64 10.84 9.84
N VAL A 84 10.78 11.50 10.60
CA VAL A 84 9.94 12.60 10.11
C VAL A 84 10.77 13.76 9.62
N TYR A 85 11.83 14.14 10.35
CA TYR A 85 12.76 15.18 9.92
C TYR A 85 13.39 14.86 8.56
N VAL A 86 13.88 13.63 8.38
CA VAL A 86 14.49 13.19 7.11
C VAL A 86 13.46 13.18 5.99
N ALA A 87 12.25 12.65 6.24
CA ALA A 87 11.17 12.62 5.27
C ALA A 87 10.74 14.02 4.84
N GLN A 88 10.56 14.95 5.78
CA GLN A 88 10.22 16.35 5.48
C GLN A 88 11.32 17.05 4.67
N LYS A 89 12.59 16.77 4.95
CA LYS A 89 13.70 17.29 4.16
C LYS A 89 13.68 16.76 2.72
N ALA A 90 13.38 15.48 2.54
CA ALA A 90 13.24 14.88 1.22
C ALA A 90 12.05 15.53 0.45
N LEU A 91 10.90 15.69 1.10
CA LEU A 91 9.71 16.33 0.52
C LEU A 91 9.95 17.79 0.10
N ARG A 92 10.79 18.52 0.82
CA ARG A 92 11.19 19.91 0.45
C ARG A 92 12.19 19.97 -0.70
N ARG A 93 12.97 18.92 -0.89
CA ARG A 93 14.03 18.86 -1.91
C ARG A 93 13.51 18.53 -3.30
N HIS A 94 12.46 17.76 -3.38
CA HIS A 94 11.88 17.30 -4.63
C HIS A 94 10.48 17.87 -4.83
N PRO A 95 10.03 18.06 -6.08
CA PRO A 95 8.68 18.56 -6.34
C PRO A 95 7.64 17.56 -5.83
N MET A 96 6.72 18.04 -4.98
CA MET A 96 5.54 17.27 -4.58
C MET A 96 4.55 17.30 -5.73
N SER A 97 4.34 16.17 -6.35
CA SER A 97 3.39 16.01 -7.45
C SER A 97 2.17 15.22 -7.00
N ARG A 98 1.00 15.66 -7.44
CA ARG A 98 -0.26 14.90 -7.30
C ARG A 98 -0.38 13.78 -8.33
N ASP A 99 0.50 13.70 -9.31
CA ASP A 99 0.59 12.54 -10.19
C ASP A 99 1.25 11.37 -9.46
N ALA A 100 0.52 10.24 -9.39
CA ALA A 100 0.93 9.09 -8.60
C ALA A 100 2.25 8.45 -9.08
N PHE A 101 2.51 8.41 -10.39
CA PHE A 101 3.78 7.89 -10.91
C PHE A 101 4.95 8.81 -10.60
N THR A 102 4.74 10.12 -10.70
CA THR A 102 5.77 11.11 -10.35
C THR A 102 6.09 11.04 -8.85
N SER A 103 5.07 11.01 -7.98
CA SER A 103 5.30 10.90 -6.54
C SER A 103 5.99 9.59 -6.16
N LEU A 104 5.60 8.46 -6.75
CA LEU A 104 6.27 7.16 -6.56
C LEU A 104 7.73 7.21 -7.01
N THR A 105 8.04 7.90 -8.11
CA THR A 105 9.40 8.05 -8.61
C THR A 105 10.30 8.76 -7.58
N PHE A 106 9.81 9.83 -6.97
CA PHE A 106 10.58 10.61 -6.00
C PHE A 106 10.58 9.98 -4.61
N PHE A 107 9.42 9.53 -4.13
CA PHE A 107 9.18 9.19 -2.73
C PHE A 107 8.60 7.78 -2.54
N GLY A 108 8.68 6.94 -3.54
CA GLY A 108 8.28 5.54 -3.45
C GLY A 108 9.49 4.62 -3.31
N GLY A 109 9.21 3.34 -3.41
CA GLY A 109 10.20 2.28 -3.49
C GLY A 109 9.73 1.25 -4.50
N TYR A 110 10.64 0.41 -4.97
CA TYR A 110 10.30 -0.67 -5.90
C TYR A 110 9.16 -1.54 -5.36
N ASP A 111 9.19 -1.83 -4.06
CA ASP A 111 8.18 -2.66 -3.38
C ASP A 111 6.80 -2.00 -3.45
N LEU A 112 6.73 -0.69 -3.14
CA LEU A 112 5.47 0.04 -3.14
C LEU A 112 4.92 0.20 -4.57
N ALA A 113 5.77 0.51 -5.54
CA ALA A 113 5.38 0.61 -6.94
C ALA A 113 4.87 -0.74 -7.49
N PHE A 114 5.57 -1.83 -7.14
CA PHE A 114 5.15 -3.19 -7.49
C PHE A 114 3.79 -3.54 -6.87
N LEU A 115 3.61 -3.27 -5.58
CA LEU A 115 2.36 -3.57 -4.88
C LEU A 115 1.19 -2.77 -5.45
N THR A 116 1.42 -1.49 -5.77
CA THR A 116 0.43 -0.64 -6.45
C THR A 116 0.01 -1.25 -7.79
N GLY A 117 0.97 -1.69 -8.59
CA GLY A 117 0.72 -2.36 -9.86
C GLY A 117 -0.03 -3.69 -9.71
N PHE A 118 0.31 -4.47 -8.68
CA PHE A 118 -0.37 -5.72 -8.39
C PHE A 118 -1.84 -5.50 -8.04
N ILE A 119 -2.14 -4.52 -7.16
CA ILE A 119 -3.52 -4.18 -6.78
C ILE A 119 -4.32 -3.71 -8.01
N ALA A 120 -3.76 -2.79 -8.82
CA ALA A 120 -4.40 -2.33 -10.04
C ALA A 120 -4.64 -3.48 -11.04
N GLY A 121 -3.68 -4.40 -11.18
CA GLY A 121 -3.82 -5.58 -12.02
C GLY A 121 -4.92 -6.53 -11.56
N MET A 122 -4.99 -6.84 -10.26
CA MET A 122 -6.06 -7.67 -9.71
C MET A 122 -7.44 -7.03 -9.95
N ALA A 123 -7.55 -5.73 -9.73
CA ALA A 123 -8.79 -4.99 -9.98
C ALA A 123 -9.19 -5.03 -11.48
N SER A 124 -8.22 -4.90 -12.41
CA SER A 124 -8.49 -5.02 -13.85
C SER A 124 -9.09 -6.37 -14.24
N GLU A 125 -8.71 -7.41 -13.52
CA GLU A 125 -9.20 -8.79 -13.72
C GLU A 125 -10.47 -9.10 -12.90
N GLY A 126 -11.05 -8.09 -12.24
CA GLY A 126 -12.21 -8.28 -11.36
C GLY A 126 -11.92 -9.18 -10.15
N ARG A 127 -10.68 -9.18 -9.67
CA ARG A 127 -10.19 -10.01 -8.56
C ARG A 127 -9.90 -9.15 -7.33
N PHE A 128 -10.11 -9.73 -6.16
CA PHE A 128 -9.99 -9.01 -4.90
C PHE A 128 -8.58 -9.11 -4.32
N THR A 129 -8.13 -8.01 -3.72
CA THR A 129 -6.86 -7.94 -3.00
C THR A 129 -7.11 -7.65 -1.52
N LEU A 130 -6.55 -8.49 -0.66
CA LEU A 130 -6.54 -8.29 0.78
C LEU A 130 -5.23 -7.63 1.19
N VAL A 131 -5.32 -6.39 1.67
CA VAL A 131 -4.15 -5.59 2.04
C VAL A 131 -4.02 -5.46 3.55
N GLY A 132 -2.80 -5.30 4.03
CA GLY A 132 -2.52 -5.04 5.45
C GLY A 132 -1.35 -4.09 5.61
N GLY A 133 -1.34 -3.39 6.74
CA GLY A 133 -0.30 -2.42 7.07
C GLY A 133 -0.41 -1.10 6.30
N LEU A 134 0.42 -0.15 6.69
CA LEU A 134 0.46 1.18 6.10
C LEU A 134 0.75 1.14 4.60
N GLU A 135 1.63 0.23 4.19
CA GLU A 135 2.05 0.03 2.80
C GLU A 135 0.90 -0.46 1.92
N GLY A 136 0.07 -1.36 2.46
CA GLY A 136 -1.11 -1.85 1.78
C GLY A 136 -2.13 -0.75 1.52
N PHE A 137 -2.37 0.10 2.51
CA PHE A 137 -3.26 1.25 2.37
C PHE A 137 -2.71 2.26 1.35
N ALA A 138 -1.43 2.62 1.44
CA ALA A 138 -0.82 3.54 0.50
C ALA A 138 -0.84 3.01 -0.94
N ALA A 139 -0.54 1.73 -1.13
CA ALA A 139 -0.58 1.09 -2.44
C ALA A 139 -2.00 1.03 -3.03
N ALA A 140 -3.01 0.74 -2.20
CA ALA A 140 -4.41 0.75 -2.62
C ALA A 140 -4.87 2.15 -3.06
N TYR A 141 -4.49 3.17 -2.30
CA TYR A 141 -4.79 4.56 -2.65
C TYR A 141 -4.13 4.99 -3.97
N LEU A 142 -2.85 4.66 -4.12
CA LEU A 142 -2.13 4.94 -5.36
C LEU A 142 -2.70 4.16 -6.55
N ALA A 143 -3.14 2.92 -6.34
CA ALA A 143 -3.81 2.13 -7.37
C ALA A 143 -5.12 2.80 -7.82
N GLU A 144 -5.92 3.31 -6.88
CA GLU A 144 -7.14 4.08 -7.19
C GLU A 144 -6.85 5.36 -7.97
N LEU A 145 -5.78 6.10 -7.61
CA LEU A 145 -5.37 7.30 -8.34
C LEU A 145 -4.89 7.00 -9.77
N ILE A 146 -4.21 5.87 -9.98
CA ILE A 146 -3.70 5.45 -11.30
C ILE A 146 -4.82 4.84 -12.13
N GLN A 147 -5.66 4.04 -11.52
CA GLN A 147 -6.76 3.31 -12.13
C GLN A 147 -8.02 3.44 -11.28
N PRO A 148 -8.85 4.47 -11.53
CA PRO A 148 -10.09 4.67 -10.81
C PRO A 148 -11.00 3.43 -10.83
N GLY A 149 -11.57 3.10 -9.66
CA GLY A 149 -12.36 1.91 -9.45
C GLY A 149 -11.59 0.72 -8.86
N SER A 150 -10.25 0.81 -8.74
CA SER A 150 -9.44 -0.25 -8.13
C SER A 150 -9.79 -0.50 -6.66
N ALA A 151 -10.16 0.53 -5.92
CA ALA A 151 -10.50 0.44 -4.49
C ALA A 151 -11.70 -0.48 -4.23
N GLN A 152 -12.61 -0.66 -5.18
CA GLN A 152 -13.76 -1.57 -5.06
C GLN A 152 -13.36 -3.04 -4.94
N TYR A 153 -12.15 -3.38 -5.38
CA TYR A 153 -11.57 -4.72 -5.32
C TYR A 153 -10.54 -4.87 -4.21
N VAL A 154 -10.51 -3.92 -3.27
CA VAL A 154 -9.56 -3.97 -2.14
C VAL A 154 -10.32 -4.09 -0.83
N THR A 155 -9.83 -4.97 0.03
CA THR A 155 -10.31 -5.13 1.39
C THR A 155 -9.12 -5.06 2.35
N ALA A 156 -9.22 -4.27 3.40
CA ALA A 156 -8.19 -4.22 4.43
C ALA A 156 -8.35 -5.35 5.43
N THR A 157 -7.25 -5.93 5.90
CA THR A 157 -7.28 -6.95 6.96
C THR A 157 -7.74 -6.37 8.29
N GLN A 158 -7.41 -5.11 8.53
CA GLN A 158 -7.71 -4.38 9.76
C GLN A 158 -8.16 -2.98 9.40
N SER A 159 -8.94 -2.36 10.29
CA SER A 159 -9.25 -0.93 10.18
C SER A 159 -7.97 -0.10 10.14
N ALA A 160 -8.04 1.05 9.51
CA ALA A 160 -6.96 2.03 9.54
C ALA A 160 -6.52 2.30 10.99
N PRO A 161 -5.23 2.61 11.22
CA PRO A 161 -4.75 2.92 12.56
C PRO A 161 -5.60 4.00 13.23
N SER A 162 -5.83 3.86 14.54
CA SER A 162 -6.65 4.81 15.32
C SER A 162 -6.09 6.24 15.36
N SER A 163 -4.84 6.42 14.92
CA SER A 163 -4.21 7.72 14.70
C SER A 163 -4.66 8.40 13.40
N TRP A 164 -5.30 7.65 12.52
CA TRP A 164 -5.95 8.23 11.36
C TRP A 164 -7.31 8.75 11.79
N THR A 165 -7.61 9.98 11.45
CA THR A 165 -8.94 10.52 11.72
C THR A 165 -9.99 9.68 10.97
N GLU A 166 -11.20 9.62 11.50
CA GLU A 166 -12.31 8.93 10.82
C GLU A 166 -12.47 9.45 9.38
N GLU A 167 -12.26 10.75 9.17
CA GLU A 167 -12.26 11.38 7.85
C GLU A 167 -11.25 10.75 6.88
N ASN A 168 -10.05 10.39 7.36
CA ASN A 168 -9.04 9.74 6.51
C ASN A 168 -9.38 8.28 6.22
N SER A 169 -10.01 7.57 7.15
CA SER A 169 -10.44 6.19 6.92
C SER A 169 -11.67 6.12 6.02
N GLU A 170 -12.59 7.08 6.13
CA GLU A 170 -13.75 7.21 5.25
C GLU A 170 -13.35 7.65 3.85
N ALA A 171 -12.38 8.56 3.71
CA ALA A 171 -11.87 9.00 2.41
C ALA A 171 -11.27 7.85 1.58
N PHE A 172 -10.81 6.78 2.24
CA PHE A 172 -10.32 5.57 1.56
C PHE A 172 -11.42 4.58 1.23
N GLY A 173 -12.55 4.60 1.94
CA GLY A 173 -13.69 3.72 1.68
C GLY A 173 -13.38 2.21 1.67
N LEU A 174 -12.20 1.81 2.16
CA LEU A 174 -11.78 0.41 2.14
C LEU A 174 -12.50 -0.36 3.25
N PRO A 175 -13.31 -1.37 2.90
CA PRO A 175 -13.91 -2.23 3.89
C PRO A 175 -12.81 -2.98 4.65
N ALA A 176 -12.94 -3.09 5.98
CA ALA A 176 -12.04 -3.85 6.82
C ALA A 176 -12.69 -5.15 7.29
N VAL A 177 -11.96 -6.26 7.23
CA VAL A 177 -12.46 -7.56 7.71
C VAL A 177 -12.53 -7.59 9.23
N PHE A 178 -11.56 -6.98 9.91
CA PHE A 178 -11.53 -6.91 11.36
C PHE A 178 -11.42 -5.46 11.85
N THR A 179 -12.25 -5.11 12.82
CA THR A 179 -12.16 -3.83 13.56
C THR A 179 -11.12 -3.86 14.68
N SER A 180 -10.22 -4.85 14.68
CA SER A 180 -9.19 -5.02 15.70
C SER A 180 -8.16 -3.90 15.64
N ARG A 181 -7.88 -3.29 16.79
CA ARG A 181 -6.81 -2.30 16.98
C ARG A 181 -5.42 -2.94 17.21
N SER A 182 -5.28 -4.23 16.95
CA SER A 182 -4.01 -4.92 17.12
C SER A 182 -3.03 -4.48 16.03
N HIS A 183 -1.99 -3.79 16.44
CA HIS A 183 -0.89 -3.34 15.58
C HIS A 183 0.09 -4.47 15.20
N SER A 184 -0.27 -5.73 15.50
CA SER A 184 0.60 -6.85 15.15
C SER A 184 0.64 -7.04 13.64
N PRO A 185 1.79 -6.84 13.02
CA PRO A 185 1.97 -7.00 11.58
C PRO A 185 2.05 -8.49 11.21
N SER A 186 1.21 -9.35 11.76
CA SER A 186 1.33 -10.78 11.53
C SER A 186 0.58 -11.24 10.27
N LEU A 187 1.23 -12.13 9.49
CA LEU A 187 0.60 -12.90 8.42
C LEU A 187 -0.63 -13.69 8.90
N SER A 188 -0.75 -13.91 10.21
CA SER A 188 -1.91 -14.55 10.84
C SER A 188 -3.21 -13.78 10.62
N GLY A 189 -3.18 -12.44 10.64
CA GLY A 189 -4.35 -11.60 10.35
C GLY A 189 -4.87 -11.80 8.93
N GLN A 190 -3.98 -11.86 7.93
CA GLN A 190 -4.37 -12.11 6.54
C GLN A 190 -4.92 -13.52 6.35
N ARG A 191 -4.30 -14.53 6.95
CA ARG A 191 -4.79 -15.92 6.89
C ARG A 191 -6.17 -16.05 7.54
N LEU A 192 -6.36 -15.41 8.69
CA LEU A 192 -7.64 -15.42 9.39
C LEU A 192 -8.72 -14.69 8.59
N ALA A 193 -8.38 -13.56 7.96
CA ALA A 193 -9.28 -12.81 7.10
C ALA A 193 -9.67 -13.62 5.85
N LEU A 194 -8.72 -14.26 5.19
CA LEU A 194 -9.00 -15.14 4.05
C LEU A 194 -9.87 -16.32 4.46
N PHE A 195 -9.60 -16.93 5.62
CA PHE A 195 -10.43 -18.01 6.16
C PHE A 195 -11.85 -17.53 6.43
N HIS A 196 -12.02 -16.36 7.05
CA HIS A 196 -13.33 -15.78 7.33
C HIS A 196 -14.11 -15.48 6.04
N LEU A 197 -13.46 -14.86 5.06
CA LEU A 197 -14.07 -14.59 3.76
C LEU A 197 -14.45 -15.87 3.03
N HIS A 198 -13.60 -16.88 3.04
CA HIS A 198 -13.88 -18.18 2.44
C HIS A 198 -15.06 -18.88 3.12
N SER A 199 -15.13 -18.86 4.45
CA SER A 199 -16.23 -19.46 5.21
C SER A 199 -17.56 -18.70 5.09
N SER A 200 -17.52 -17.44 4.67
CA SER A 200 -18.70 -16.59 4.48
C SER A 200 -19.29 -16.70 3.06
N LEU A 201 -18.57 -17.33 2.13
CA LEU A 201 -19.10 -17.57 0.79
C LEU A 201 -20.12 -18.72 0.82
N PRO A 202 -21.27 -18.57 0.16
CA PRO A 202 -22.22 -19.67 0.04
C PRO A 202 -21.58 -20.85 -0.69
N PHE A 203 -21.85 -22.07 -0.21
CA PHE A 203 -21.30 -23.33 -0.73
C PHE A 203 -21.40 -23.49 -2.26
N SER A 204 -22.40 -22.85 -2.88
CA SER A 204 -22.63 -22.87 -4.32
C SER A 204 -21.61 -22.03 -5.14
N GLN A 205 -20.73 -21.26 -4.50
CA GLN A 205 -19.74 -20.40 -5.15
C GLN A 205 -18.30 -20.85 -4.89
N MET A 206 -18.12 -21.98 -4.22
CA MET A 206 -16.81 -22.59 -4.08
C MET A 206 -16.41 -23.33 -5.37
N PRO A 207 -15.20 -23.07 -5.90
CA PRO A 207 -14.72 -23.80 -7.07
C PRO A 207 -14.45 -25.27 -6.75
#